data_b792da26d36e80e03ff9af2b29d0885d
#
_entry.id   b792da26d36e80e03ff9af2b29d0885d
#
_cell.length_a   1.000
_cell.length_b   1.000
_cell.length_c   1.000
_cell.angle_alpha   90.00
_cell.angle_beta   90.00
_cell.angle_gamma   90.00
#
_symmetry.space_group_name_H-M   'P 1'
#
loop_
_entity.id
_entity.type
_entity.pdbx_description
1 polymer ?
#
loop_
_entity_poly.entity_id
_entity_poly.type
_entity_poly.pdbx_seq_one_letter_code
_entity_poly.pdbx_strand_id
1 'polypeptide(L)'
;MRKKTLFAVVSAIAILALAVSPVGAITDGELDGNGHPYVGLMVAQDANGTPLWRCSGTLLSARLFLTAGHCTEDPAAHIEIWFDADVESGIPANGYPFDGDVGGTPYTHPNYDPNAFYLFDLGVVVLDKPMKMKKYGILPQQDVLDQLGTARGTQNVTFTAVGYGLQAINPVFVEAERVRMVAHPHLIQINGGLVGDFSLLLSNNHSTGGTCFGDSGGPNFIDDTNVIGGVTSFGLNGNCAGTGGVYRVDKADDLNWLNSEFGKLLP
;
A
#
# COMPACT_ATOMS: atom_id res chain seq x y z
N MET A 1 44.05 27.21 -23.18
CA MET A 1 43.22 25.99 -23.43
C MET A 1 42.95 25.14 -22.19
N ARG A 2 43.90 24.91 -21.27
CA ARG A 2 43.70 24.04 -20.07
C ARG A 2 42.62 24.51 -19.07
N LYS A 3 42.41 25.83 -18.85
CA LYS A 3 41.42 26.34 -17.87
C LYS A 3 39.96 26.17 -18.34
N LYS A 4 39.68 26.28 -19.65
CA LYS A 4 38.32 26.08 -20.21
C LYS A 4 37.87 24.61 -20.20
N THR A 5 38.82 23.71 -20.43
CA THR A 5 38.54 22.26 -20.37
C THR A 5 38.26 21.79 -18.94
N LEU A 6 38.99 22.31 -17.95
CA LEU A 6 38.76 21.98 -16.54
C LEU A 6 37.37 22.44 -16.06
N PHE A 7 36.92 23.64 -16.49
CA PHE A 7 35.60 24.15 -16.11
C PHE A 7 34.47 23.31 -16.72
N ALA A 8 34.61 22.89 -17.98
CA ALA A 8 33.63 22.04 -18.64
C ALA A 8 33.52 20.62 -18.00
N VAL A 9 34.64 20.05 -17.55
CA VAL A 9 34.66 18.75 -16.86
C VAL A 9 34.03 18.84 -15.47
N VAL A 10 34.33 19.90 -14.70
CA VAL A 10 33.75 20.13 -13.38
C VAL A 10 32.22 20.39 -13.48
N SER A 11 31.78 21.16 -14.50
CA SER A 11 30.35 21.38 -14.74
C SER A 11 29.62 20.10 -15.17
N ALA A 12 30.25 19.24 -15.98
CA ALA A 12 29.69 17.95 -16.39
C ALA A 12 29.57 16.98 -15.21
N ILE A 13 30.55 16.95 -14.32
CA ILE A 13 30.52 16.12 -13.10
C ILE A 13 29.46 16.66 -12.12
N ALA A 14 29.34 17.98 -11.96
CA ALA A 14 28.29 18.60 -11.13
C ALA A 14 26.88 18.32 -11.65
N ILE A 15 26.66 18.29 -12.97
CA ILE A 15 25.38 17.94 -13.58
C ILE A 15 25.09 16.44 -13.44
N LEU A 16 26.07 15.58 -13.51
CA LEU A 16 25.88 14.12 -13.27
C LEU A 16 25.57 13.83 -11.78
N ALA A 17 26.11 14.61 -10.85
CA ALA A 17 25.82 14.44 -9.42
C ALA A 17 24.41 14.90 -9.01
N LEU A 18 23.72 15.69 -9.85
CA LEU A 18 22.34 16.14 -9.60
C LEU A 18 21.26 15.21 -10.19
N ALA A 19 21.67 14.15 -10.89
CA ALA A 19 20.76 13.18 -11.52
C ALA A 19 20.58 11.89 -10.70
N VAL A 20 20.89 11.91 -9.40
CA VAL A 20 20.47 10.84 -8.49
C VAL A 20 19.01 11.12 -8.13
N SER A 21 18.10 10.58 -8.92
CA SER A 21 16.69 10.49 -8.50
C SER A 21 16.67 9.69 -7.19
N PRO A 22 16.02 10.18 -6.12
CA PRO A 22 15.81 9.36 -4.94
C PRO A 22 15.06 8.10 -5.38
N VAL A 23 15.65 6.94 -5.12
CA VAL A 23 14.96 5.66 -5.28
C VAL A 23 13.92 5.60 -4.17
N GLY A 24 12.65 5.51 -4.54
CA GLY A 24 11.56 5.63 -3.58
C GLY A 24 10.93 4.29 -3.15
N ALA A 25 10.20 4.28 -2.03
CA ALA A 25 9.38 3.17 -1.49
C ALA A 25 8.26 2.82 -2.46
N ILE A 26 7.72 1.58 -2.40
CA ILE A 26 7.13 0.95 -3.59
C ILE A 26 8.24 0.82 -4.63
N THR A 27 8.62 -0.36 -5.02
CA THR A 27 9.75 -0.56 -5.93
C THR A 27 9.57 0.25 -7.20
N ASP A 28 10.57 1.07 -7.56
CA ASP A 28 10.55 1.97 -8.70
C ASP A 28 9.38 3.00 -8.70
N GLY A 29 8.86 3.37 -7.51
CA GLY A 29 7.80 4.38 -7.35
C GLY A 29 8.34 5.79 -7.13
N GLU A 30 7.42 6.71 -6.83
CA GLU A 30 7.70 8.12 -6.55
C GLU A 30 7.30 8.47 -5.11
N LEU A 31 7.89 9.54 -4.54
CA LEU A 31 7.46 10.09 -3.26
C LEU A 31 6.02 10.61 -3.37
N ASP A 32 5.11 10.06 -2.58
CA ASP A 32 3.71 10.53 -2.55
C ASP A 32 3.56 11.94 -1.98
N GLY A 33 4.46 12.33 -1.08
CA GLY A 33 4.35 13.58 -0.35
C GLY A 33 2.98 13.70 0.33
N ASN A 34 2.18 14.68 -0.05
CA ASN A 34 0.82 14.91 0.44
C ASN A 34 -0.28 14.51 -0.56
N GLY A 35 0.00 13.64 -1.53
CA GLY A 35 -0.98 13.16 -2.50
C GLY A 35 -2.11 12.39 -1.82
N HIS A 36 -1.76 11.46 -0.93
CA HIS A 36 -2.70 10.57 -0.24
C HIS A 36 -2.52 10.60 1.29
N PRO A 37 -2.77 11.74 1.97
CA PRO A 37 -2.52 11.88 3.42
C PRO A 37 -3.39 10.98 4.30
N TYR A 38 -4.41 10.34 3.73
CA TYR A 38 -5.29 9.38 4.39
C TYR A 38 -4.80 7.93 4.27
N VAL A 39 -3.66 7.68 3.61
CA VAL A 39 -2.95 6.41 3.62
C VAL A 39 -1.92 6.44 4.74
N GLY A 40 -1.90 5.41 5.57
CA GLY A 40 -1.05 5.32 6.77
C GLY A 40 -0.13 4.10 6.77
N LEU A 41 1.01 4.25 7.42
CA LEU A 41 1.84 3.15 7.90
C LEU A 41 1.21 2.58 9.15
N MET A 42 1.01 1.26 9.23
CA MET A 42 0.56 0.60 10.45
C MET A 42 1.60 -0.38 11.00
N VAL A 43 1.62 -0.50 12.32
CA VAL A 43 2.38 -1.53 13.04
C VAL A 43 1.40 -2.31 13.92
N ALA A 44 1.33 -3.62 13.70
CA ALA A 44 0.58 -4.52 14.55
C ALA A 44 1.37 -4.82 15.83
N GLN A 45 0.67 -4.91 16.96
CA GLN A 45 1.24 -5.23 18.25
C GLN A 45 0.49 -6.39 18.90
N ASP A 46 1.21 -7.20 19.67
CA ASP A 46 0.61 -8.24 20.51
C ASP A 46 -0.09 -7.65 21.73
N ALA A 47 -0.71 -8.50 22.55
CA ALA A 47 -1.40 -8.09 23.77
C ALA A 47 -0.48 -7.43 24.84
N ASN A 48 0.84 -7.50 24.68
CA ASN A 48 1.82 -6.87 25.57
C ASN A 48 2.37 -5.55 24.97
N GLY A 49 1.89 -5.13 23.80
CA GLY A 49 2.39 -3.97 23.10
C GLY A 49 3.70 -4.20 22.33
N THR A 50 4.09 -5.47 22.10
CA THR A 50 5.28 -5.79 21.32
C THR A 50 4.99 -5.68 19.84
N PRO A 51 5.76 -4.88 19.05
CA PRO A 51 5.59 -4.80 17.61
C PRO A 51 5.81 -6.16 16.94
N LEU A 52 4.89 -6.54 16.04
CA LEU A 52 4.91 -7.81 15.30
C LEU A 52 5.36 -7.62 13.86
N TRP A 53 4.56 -6.91 13.07
CA TRP A 53 4.82 -6.61 11.66
C TRP A 53 4.30 -5.24 11.29
N ARG A 54 4.75 -4.74 10.15
CA ARG A 54 4.26 -3.50 9.57
C ARG A 54 3.52 -3.77 8.26
N CYS A 55 2.48 -2.99 8.04
CA CYS A 55 1.67 -2.95 6.83
C CYS A 55 1.35 -1.50 6.47
N SER A 56 0.58 -1.33 5.42
CA SER A 56 -0.03 -0.07 5.01
C SER A 56 -1.56 -0.19 5.05
N GLY A 57 -2.26 0.92 4.92
CA GLY A 57 -3.71 0.91 4.79
C GLY A 57 -4.26 2.30 4.54
N THR A 58 -5.59 2.45 4.49
CA THR A 58 -6.23 3.72 4.16
C THR A 58 -7.47 4.00 4.99
N LEU A 59 -7.66 5.24 5.39
CA LEU A 59 -8.88 5.67 6.07
C LEU A 59 -10.07 5.66 5.12
N LEU A 60 -11.15 4.97 5.49
CA LEU A 60 -12.48 5.05 4.86
C LEU A 60 -13.33 6.17 5.46
N SER A 61 -13.05 6.48 6.73
CA SER A 61 -13.69 7.56 7.48
C SER A 61 -12.76 8.05 8.58
N ALA A 62 -13.22 8.97 9.41
CA ALA A 62 -12.42 9.43 10.54
C ALA A 62 -12.12 8.34 11.58
N ARG A 63 -12.82 7.21 11.57
CA ARG A 63 -12.68 6.14 12.58
C ARG A 63 -12.50 4.75 12.01
N LEU A 64 -12.45 4.60 10.70
CA LEU A 64 -12.31 3.28 10.06
C LEU A 64 -11.13 3.29 9.09
N PHE A 65 -10.17 2.41 9.32
CA PHE A 65 -8.98 2.23 8.50
C PHE A 65 -9.01 0.84 7.87
N LEU A 66 -8.94 0.76 6.54
CA LEU A 66 -8.93 -0.46 5.75
C LEU A 66 -7.50 -0.95 5.54
N THR A 67 -7.30 -2.25 5.66
CA THR A 67 -6.02 -2.93 5.40
C THR A 67 -6.27 -4.37 4.94
N ALA A 68 -5.23 -5.20 4.87
CA ALA A 68 -5.37 -6.63 4.55
C ALA A 68 -5.70 -7.47 5.79
N GLY A 69 -6.29 -8.64 5.59
CA GLY A 69 -6.61 -9.60 6.66
C GLY A 69 -5.36 -10.11 7.35
N HIS A 70 -4.32 -10.46 6.59
CA HIS A 70 -3.04 -10.90 7.14
C HIS A 70 -2.29 -9.80 7.94
N CYS A 71 -2.73 -8.55 7.85
CA CYS A 71 -2.20 -7.45 8.66
C CYS A 71 -2.89 -7.33 10.02
N THR A 72 -4.07 -7.93 10.18
CA THR A 72 -4.92 -7.83 11.38
C THR A 72 -5.13 -9.16 12.10
N GLU A 73 -4.66 -10.28 11.53
CA GLU A 73 -4.83 -11.62 12.09
C GLU A 73 -4.11 -11.80 13.43
N ASP A 74 -4.50 -12.83 14.18
CA ASP A 74 -3.81 -13.22 15.41
C ASP A 74 -2.31 -13.47 15.16
N PRO A 75 -1.41 -13.02 16.07
CA PRO A 75 -1.68 -12.51 17.42
C PRO A 75 -1.78 -10.97 17.53
N ALA A 76 -2.13 -10.24 16.45
CA ALA A 76 -2.33 -8.80 16.52
C ALA A 76 -3.52 -8.46 17.44
N ALA A 77 -3.25 -7.78 18.55
CA ALA A 77 -4.25 -7.36 19.52
C ALA A 77 -4.51 -5.84 19.49
N HIS A 78 -3.57 -5.08 18.95
CA HIS A 78 -3.62 -3.63 18.82
C HIS A 78 -2.85 -3.19 17.58
N ILE A 79 -3.24 -2.04 17.02
CA ILE A 79 -2.56 -1.43 15.85
C ILE A 79 -2.20 0.01 16.20
N GLU A 80 -0.99 0.42 15.86
CA GLU A 80 -0.56 1.82 15.85
C GLU A 80 -0.37 2.32 14.42
N ILE A 81 -0.79 3.54 14.12
CA ILE A 81 -0.82 4.10 12.76
C ILE A 81 -0.18 5.48 12.72
N TRP A 82 0.67 5.71 11.71
CA TRP A 82 1.31 6.99 11.38
C TRP A 82 0.82 7.47 10.02
N PHE A 83 0.54 8.77 9.91
CA PHE A 83 0.06 9.40 8.66
C PHE A 83 1.06 10.40 8.06
N ASP A 84 2.22 10.59 8.67
CA ASP A 84 3.28 11.40 8.08
C ASP A 84 3.75 10.79 6.75
N ALA A 85 4.03 11.66 5.76
CA ALA A 85 4.59 11.21 4.49
C ALA A 85 5.99 10.62 4.66
N ASP A 86 6.73 11.09 5.64
CA ASP A 86 8.07 10.65 6.00
C ASP A 86 8.12 10.31 7.51
N VAL A 87 7.75 9.09 7.85
CA VAL A 87 7.82 8.57 9.21
C VAL A 87 9.28 8.31 9.61
N GLU A 88 10.15 7.99 8.64
CA GLU A 88 11.56 7.65 8.89
C GLU A 88 12.32 8.79 9.56
N SER A 89 12.19 10.00 9.03
CA SER A 89 12.91 11.18 9.56
C SER A 89 12.46 11.60 10.97
N GLY A 90 11.26 11.17 11.39
CA GLY A 90 10.71 11.44 12.72
C GLY A 90 11.19 10.48 13.81
N ILE A 91 11.82 9.35 13.47
CA ILE A 91 12.23 8.32 14.43
C ILE A 91 13.41 8.80 15.29
N PRO A 92 13.42 8.57 16.61
CA PRO A 92 12.39 7.91 17.42
C PRO A 92 11.34 8.88 18.02
N ALA A 93 11.43 10.16 17.72
CA ALA A 93 10.61 11.19 18.38
C ALA A 93 9.11 11.08 18.06
N ASN A 94 8.74 10.47 16.94
CA ASN A 94 7.37 10.18 16.51
C ASN A 94 6.78 8.90 17.13
N GLY A 95 7.45 8.29 18.10
CA GLY A 95 7.00 7.10 18.82
C GLY A 95 7.16 5.76 18.09
N TYR A 96 7.57 5.76 16.82
CA TYR A 96 7.73 4.53 16.04
C TYR A 96 8.73 3.55 16.70
N PRO A 97 8.41 2.25 16.80
CA PRO A 97 7.22 1.53 16.30
C PRO A 97 6.14 1.28 17.36
N PHE A 98 6.07 2.05 18.46
CA PHE A 98 5.28 1.72 19.63
C PHE A 98 4.04 2.61 19.84
N ASP A 99 4.07 3.87 19.45
CA ASP A 99 3.04 4.87 19.77
C ASP A 99 2.90 5.83 18.57
N GLY A 100 1.85 5.61 17.77
CA GLY A 100 1.58 6.33 16.53
C GLY A 100 0.71 7.58 16.72
N ASP A 101 0.33 8.19 15.60
CA ASP A 101 -0.65 9.28 15.61
C ASP A 101 -1.98 8.83 16.22
N VAL A 102 -2.33 7.55 16.03
CA VAL A 102 -3.54 6.94 16.57
C VAL A 102 -3.41 5.43 16.67
N GLY A 103 -3.89 4.87 17.79
CA GLY A 103 -4.10 3.44 17.98
C GLY A 103 -5.48 2.98 17.54
N GLY A 104 -5.69 1.66 17.49
CA GLY A 104 -6.98 1.08 17.21
C GLY A 104 -7.05 -0.44 17.37
N THR A 105 -8.27 -0.96 17.30
CA THR A 105 -8.56 -2.39 17.42
C THR A 105 -8.64 -3.03 16.04
N PRO A 106 -7.86 -4.09 15.76
CA PRO A 106 -7.92 -4.83 14.51
C PRO A 106 -9.15 -5.74 14.43
N TYR A 107 -9.68 -5.90 13.22
CA TYR A 107 -10.74 -6.86 12.87
C TYR A 107 -10.38 -7.50 11.54
N THR A 108 -10.22 -8.81 11.54
CA THR A 108 -9.95 -9.61 10.34
C THR A 108 -11.25 -10.11 9.74
N HIS A 109 -11.36 -10.18 8.42
CA HIS A 109 -12.53 -10.76 7.75
C HIS A 109 -12.76 -12.19 8.27
N PRO A 110 -14.01 -12.57 8.68
CA PRO A 110 -14.26 -13.84 9.37
C PRO A 110 -13.96 -15.10 8.53
N ASN A 111 -13.90 -14.96 7.22
CA ASN A 111 -13.57 -16.07 6.31
C ASN A 111 -12.08 -16.08 5.89
N TYR A 112 -11.26 -15.17 6.41
CA TYR A 112 -9.83 -15.18 6.13
C TYR A 112 -9.18 -16.45 6.72
N ASP A 113 -8.34 -17.11 5.91
CA ASP A 113 -7.56 -18.29 6.32
C ASP A 113 -6.09 -18.08 5.89
N PRO A 114 -5.13 -18.05 6.80
CA PRO A 114 -3.71 -17.89 6.47
C PRO A 114 -3.15 -19.01 5.57
N ASN A 115 -3.80 -20.18 5.50
CA ASN A 115 -3.44 -21.24 4.56
C ASN A 115 -3.97 -21.01 3.14
N ALA A 116 -4.94 -20.12 3.00
CA ALA A 116 -5.51 -19.64 1.73
C ALA A 116 -5.48 -18.09 1.69
N PHE A 117 -4.36 -17.52 2.05
CA PHE A 117 -4.12 -16.11 2.32
C PHE A 117 -4.56 -15.13 1.20
N TYR A 118 -4.77 -15.61 0.00
CA TYR A 118 -5.26 -14.85 -1.15
C TYR A 118 -6.81 -14.78 -1.20
N LEU A 119 -7.52 -15.40 -0.26
CA LEU A 119 -8.98 -15.38 -0.14
C LEU A 119 -9.38 -14.60 1.12
N PHE A 120 -10.35 -13.70 0.97
CA PHE A 120 -10.87 -12.88 2.07
C PHE A 120 -9.77 -12.09 2.82
N ASP A 121 -8.70 -11.74 2.11
CA ASP A 121 -7.56 -11.02 2.69
C ASP A 121 -7.91 -9.54 2.93
N LEU A 122 -8.89 -9.32 3.79
CA LEU A 122 -9.40 -8.01 4.14
C LEU A 122 -9.46 -7.84 5.66
N GLY A 123 -9.02 -6.69 6.13
CA GLY A 123 -9.05 -6.32 7.54
C GLY A 123 -9.39 -4.85 7.71
N VAL A 124 -9.86 -4.50 8.88
CA VAL A 124 -10.08 -3.11 9.27
C VAL A 124 -9.53 -2.84 10.67
N VAL A 125 -9.22 -1.58 10.94
CA VAL A 125 -8.90 -1.09 12.28
C VAL A 125 -9.92 -0.03 12.66
N VAL A 126 -10.59 -0.25 13.80
CA VAL A 126 -11.46 0.76 14.41
C VAL A 126 -10.60 1.64 15.31
N LEU A 127 -10.47 2.91 14.96
CA LEU A 127 -9.55 3.84 15.61
C LEU A 127 -10.08 4.28 16.98
N ASP A 128 -9.19 4.41 17.96
CA ASP A 128 -9.49 4.85 19.33
C ASP A 128 -9.96 6.32 19.38
N LYS A 129 -9.41 7.15 18.48
CA LYS A 129 -9.81 8.56 18.31
C LYS A 129 -10.00 8.91 16.83
N PRO A 130 -10.85 9.89 16.51
CA PRO A 130 -11.10 10.24 15.10
C PRO A 130 -9.90 10.95 14.48
N MET A 131 -9.47 10.46 13.29
CA MET A 131 -8.48 11.08 12.42
C MET A 131 -9.20 11.81 11.29
N LYS A 132 -9.25 13.15 11.37
CA LYS A 132 -9.97 13.97 10.40
C LYS A 132 -9.08 14.33 9.22
N MET A 133 -9.43 13.87 8.05
CA MET A 133 -8.78 14.18 6.78
C MET A 133 -9.72 14.95 5.84
N LYS A 134 -9.15 15.64 4.85
CA LYS A 134 -9.96 16.35 3.83
C LYS A 134 -10.60 15.39 2.83
N LYS A 135 -10.00 14.21 2.64
CA LYS A 135 -10.46 13.13 1.78
C LYS A 135 -10.26 11.80 2.50
N TYR A 136 -10.98 10.79 2.07
CA TYR A 136 -10.86 9.41 2.51
C TYR A 136 -10.87 8.50 1.28
N GLY A 137 -10.41 7.26 1.43
CA GLY A 137 -10.66 6.21 0.45
C GLY A 137 -12.16 5.92 0.34
N ILE A 138 -12.61 5.59 -0.84
CA ILE A 138 -14.02 5.27 -1.14
C ILE A 138 -14.11 3.79 -1.48
N LEU A 139 -15.05 3.08 -0.84
CA LEU A 139 -15.37 1.70 -1.22
C LEU A 139 -15.94 1.67 -2.64
N PRO A 140 -15.58 0.68 -3.45
CA PRO A 140 -16.10 0.52 -4.81
C PRO A 140 -17.57 0.11 -4.82
N GLN A 141 -18.23 0.26 -5.95
CA GLN A 141 -19.50 -0.43 -6.20
C GLN A 141 -19.23 -1.93 -6.41
N GLN A 142 -20.21 -2.76 -6.02
CA GLN A 142 -20.10 -4.20 -6.21
C GLN A 142 -19.82 -4.56 -7.67
N ASP A 143 -18.87 -5.47 -7.87
CA ASP A 143 -18.44 -6.03 -9.16
C ASP A 143 -17.99 -4.97 -10.21
N VAL A 144 -17.65 -3.75 -9.78
CA VAL A 144 -17.20 -2.68 -10.70
C VAL A 144 -15.95 -3.06 -11.46
N LEU A 145 -15.07 -3.85 -10.86
CA LEU A 145 -13.82 -4.29 -11.48
C LEU A 145 -14.05 -5.31 -12.61
N ASP A 146 -15.16 -6.02 -12.64
CA ASP A 146 -15.49 -6.96 -13.73
C ASP A 146 -15.58 -6.27 -15.09
N GLN A 147 -15.84 -4.95 -15.11
CA GLN A 147 -15.89 -4.13 -16.31
C GLN A 147 -14.49 -3.74 -16.82
N LEU A 148 -13.45 -3.93 -16.02
CA LEU A 148 -12.07 -3.56 -16.36
C LEU A 148 -11.34 -4.63 -17.19
N GLY A 149 -12.08 -5.58 -17.79
CA GLY A 149 -11.50 -6.64 -18.58
C GLY A 149 -10.48 -6.13 -19.60
N THR A 150 -9.27 -6.64 -19.55
CA THR A 150 -8.20 -6.26 -20.47
C THR A 150 -8.24 -7.12 -21.72
N ALA A 151 -8.22 -6.51 -22.90
CA ALA A 151 -7.84 -7.21 -24.10
C ALA A 151 -6.36 -7.59 -23.99
N ARG A 152 -6.02 -8.82 -24.38
CA ARG A 152 -4.64 -9.34 -24.31
C ARG A 152 -3.64 -8.38 -24.97
N GLY A 153 -2.63 -7.95 -24.21
CA GLY A 153 -1.59 -7.03 -24.70
C GLY A 153 -1.94 -5.54 -24.59
N THR A 154 -3.06 -5.18 -23.97
CA THR A 154 -3.37 -3.79 -23.64
C THR A 154 -2.94 -3.47 -22.20
N GLN A 155 -2.45 -2.25 -21.98
CA GLN A 155 -2.01 -1.72 -20.68
C GLN A 155 -2.71 -0.38 -20.39
N ASN A 156 -3.98 -0.31 -20.75
CA ASN A 156 -4.77 0.92 -20.67
C ASN A 156 -5.60 1.04 -19.38
N VAL A 157 -5.55 0.04 -18.50
CA VAL A 157 -6.18 0.09 -17.17
C VAL A 157 -5.06 0.22 -16.15
N THR A 158 -5.02 1.34 -15.45
CA THR A 158 -4.02 1.69 -14.44
C THR A 158 -4.64 1.72 -13.07
N PHE A 159 -3.79 1.54 -12.06
CA PHE A 159 -4.12 1.73 -10.66
C PHE A 159 -3.12 2.68 -10.04
N THR A 160 -3.51 3.36 -8.98
CA THR A 160 -2.60 4.12 -8.14
C THR A 160 -2.40 3.36 -6.84
N ALA A 161 -1.22 2.72 -6.72
CA ALA A 161 -0.81 1.99 -5.54
C ALA A 161 -0.09 2.93 -4.57
N VAL A 162 -0.46 2.92 -3.28
CA VAL A 162 0.15 3.79 -2.27
C VAL A 162 0.49 2.98 -1.02
N GLY A 163 1.71 3.18 -0.48
CA GLY A 163 2.12 2.45 0.72
C GLY A 163 3.46 2.89 1.29
N TYR A 164 3.95 2.14 2.30
CA TYR A 164 5.19 2.38 3.02
C TYR A 164 6.11 1.14 3.02
N GLY A 165 6.03 0.35 1.96
CA GLY A 165 6.80 -0.88 1.82
C GLY A 165 8.26 -0.66 1.44
N LEU A 166 8.93 -1.73 1.00
CA LEU A 166 10.31 -1.69 0.56
C LEU A 166 10.46 -0.93 -0.76
N GLN A 167 11.47 -0.09 -0.84
CA GLN A 167 11.83 0.70 -2.01
C GLN A 167 12.63 -0.09 -3.03
N ALA A 168 13.57 -0.88 -2.54
CA ALA A 168 14.38 -1.75 -3.35
C ALA A 168 14.67 -3.06 -2.62
N ILE A 169 14.62 -4.15 -3.36
CA ILE A 169 15.00 -5.47 -2.87
C ILE A 169 15.78 -6.21 -3.94
N ASN A 170 17.05 -6.48 -3.65
CA ASN A 170 17.90 -7.32 -4.48
C ASN A 170 18.88 -8.08 -3.55
N PRO A 171 19.57 -9.10 -4.03
CA PRO A 171 20.41 -9.95 -3.19
C PRO A 171 21.54 -9.22 -2.42
N VAL A 172 21.87 -7.98 -2.81
CA VAL A 172 22.99 -7.21 -2.27
C VAL A 172 22.53 -5.99 -1.49
N PHE A 173 21.31 -5.49 -1.75
CA PHE A 173 20.83 -4.22 -1.20
C PHE A 173 19.32 -4.27 -0.96
N VAL A 174 18.91 -3.82 0.23
CA VAL A 174 17.50 -3.62 0.61
C VAL A 174 17.34 -2.21 1.11
N GLU A 175 16.42 -1.46 0.52
CA GLU A 175 16.01 -0.14 1.00
C GLU A 175 14.62 -0.25 1.61
N ALA A 176 14.46 0.23 2.85
CA ALA A 176 13.30 -0.05 3.70
C ALA A 176 12.88 1.16 4.54
N GLU A 177 13.05 2.37 4.04
CA GLU A 177 12.62 3.60 4.71
C GLU A 177 11.09 3.62 4.89
N ARG A 178 10.59 4.26 5.95
CA ARG A 178 9.15 4.39 6.25
C ARG A 178 8.64 5.69 5.66
N VAL A 179 8.67 5.77 4.33
CA VAL A 179 8.24 6.94 3.56
C VAL A 179 7.06 6.53 2.69
N ARG A 180 6.02 7.37 2.61
CA ARG A 180 4.87 7.09 1.76
C ARG A 180 5.19 7.32 0.31
N MET A 181 4.94 6.30 -0.50
CA MET A 181 5.22 6.29 -1.93
C MET A 181 3.98 5.98 -2.75
N VAL A 182 4.07 6.29 -4.04
CA VAL A 182 3.05 6.02 -5.04
C VAL A 182 3.66 5.38 -6.28
N ALA A 183 2.94 4.42 -6.89
CA ALA A 183 3.23 3.86 -8.20
C ALA A 183 1.96 3.75 -9.03
N HIS A 184 2.12 3.58 -10.36
CA HIS A 184 1.03 3.51 -11.31
C HIS A 184 1.05 2.21 -12.12
N PRO A 185 0.83 1.05 -11.44
CA PRO A 185 0.86 -0.25 -12.10
C PRO A 185 -0.32 -0.44 -13.05
N HIS A 186 -0.09 -1.23 -14.11
CA HIS A 186 -1.13 -1.64 -15.05
C HIS A 186 -1.79 -2.95 -14.61
N LEU A 187 -3.07 -3.10 -14.92
CA LEU A 187 -3.79 -4.36 -14.76
C LEU A 187 -3.22 -5.43 -15.72
N ILE A 188 -2.76 -6.54 -15.16
CA ILE A 188 -2.22 -7.69 -15.89
C ILE A 188 -3.26 -8.80 -16.01
N GLN A 189 -3.97 -9.09 -14.93
CA GLN A 189 -4.95 -10.18 -14.88
C GLN A 189 -6.08 -9.87 -13.90
N ILE A 190 -7.29 -10.22 -14.32
CA ILE A 190 -8.53 -10.19 -13.54
C ILE A 190 -9.44 -11.34 -14.02
N ASN A 191 -10.31 -11.85 -13.14
CA ASN A 191 -11.38 -12.81 -13.48
C ASN A 191 -10.87 -14.06 -14.18
N GLY A 192 -9.98 -14.77 -13.55
CA GLY A 192 -9.51 -16.08 -14.04
C GLY A 192 -8.03 -16.34 -13.81
N GLY A 193 -7.58 -17.48 -14.30
CA GLY A 193 -6.20 -17.92 -14.13
C GLY A 193 -5.81 -18.10 -12.66
N LEU A 194 -4.69 -17.55 -12.27
CA LEU A 194 -4.14 -17.64 -10.91
C LEU A 194 -4.99 -16.91 -9.86
N VAL A 195 -5.64 -15.82 -10.25
CA VAL A 195 -6.32 -14.91 -9.31
C VAL A 195 -7.80 -15.23 -9.09
N GLY A 196 -8.38 -16.16 -9.85
CA GLY A 196 -9.82 -16.41 -9.78
C GLY A 196 -10.64 -15.15 -10.02
N ASP A 197 -11.67 -14.95 -9.23
CA ASP A 197 -12.50 -13.74 -9.18
C ASP A 197 -12.29 -12.91 -7.91
N PHE A 198 -11.29 -13.27 -7.07
CA PHE A 198 -11.02 -12.66 -5.77
C PHE A 198 -9.92 -11.61 -5.81
N SER A 199 -9.01 -11.70 -6.78
CA SER A 199 -7.80 -10.87 -6.80
C SER A 199 -7.51 -10.33 -8.20
N LEU A 200 -6.55 -9.39 -8.26
CA LEU A 200 -5.94 -8.88 -9.48
C LEU A 200 -4.45 -9.17 -9.47
N LEU A 201 -3.84 -9.23 -10.65
CA LEU A 201 -2.40 -9.02 -10.80
C LEU A 201 -2.16 -7.67 -11.43
N LEU A 202 -1.33 -6.88 -10.78
CA LEU A 202 -0.85 -5.59 -11.27
C LEU A 202 0.62 -5.70 -11.67
N SER A 203 1.08 -4.90 -12.63
CA SER A 203 2.49 -4.87 -13.02
C SER A 203 3.39 -4.39 -11.86
N ASN A 204 4.60 -4.91 -11.83
CA ASN A 204 5.64 -4.46 -10.92
C ASN A 204 6.98 -4.49 -11.66
N ASN A 205 7.37 -3.37 -12.23
CA ASN A 205 8.57 -3.24 -13.03
C ASN A 205 9.07 -1.79 -13.04
N HIS A 206 10.27 -1.58 -13.52
CA HIS A 206 10.93 -0.27 -13.53
C HIS A 206 10.15 0.88 -14.21
N SER A 207 9.22 0.57 -15.11
CA SER A 207 8.45 1.61 -15.83
C SER A 207 7.16 2.01 -15.13
N THR A 208 6.62 1.16 -14.26
CA THR A 208 5.33 1.38 -13.59
C THR A 208 5.46 1.48 -12.08
N GLY A 209 6.60 1.05 -11.54
CA GLY A 209 6.70 0.73 -10.15
C GLY A 209 5.80 -0.44 -9.76
N GLY A 210 5.68 -0.71 -8.48
CA GLY A 210 4.78 -1.71 -7.94
C GLY A 210 5.00 -1.98 -6.46
N THR A 211 4.09 -2.74 -5.85
CA THR A 211 4.06 -2.99 -4.40
C THR A 211 5.07 -4.04 -3.95
N CYS A 212 5.58 -3.91 -2.74
CA CYS A 212 6.54 -4.82 -2.12
C CYS A 212 6.20 -5.08 -0.65
N PHE A 213 7.08 -5.76 0.09
CA PHE A 213 6.88 -6.07 1.50
C PHE A 213 6.74 -4.79 2.35
N GLY A 214 5.66 -4.71 3.10
CA GLY A 214 5.27 -3.53 3.89
C GLY A 214 4.21 -2.65 3.23
N ASP A 215 3.94 -2.83 1.90
CA ASP A 215 2.79 -2.24 1.22
C ASP A 215 1.51 -3.05 1.45
N SER A 216 1.60 -4.23 2.05
CA SER A 216 0.48 -5.08 2.47
C SER A 216 -0.66 -4.27 3.08
N GLY A 217 -1.89 -4.46 2.60
CA GLY A 217 -3.05 -3.70 3.03
C GLY A 217 -3.17 -2.28 2.48
N GLY A 218 -2.11 -1.74 1.87
CA GLY A 218 -2.14 -0.44 1.19
C GLY A 218 -3.12 -0.45 0.02
N PRO A 219 -3.77 0.69 -0.27
CA PRO A 219 -4.77 0.78 -1.32
C PRO A 219 -4.15 0.72 -2.70
N ASN A 220 -4.90 0.10 -3.62
CA ASN A 220 -4.73 0.22 -5.06
C ASN A 220 -5.99 0.90 -5.59
N PHE A 221 -5.91 2.21 -5.79
CA PHE A 221 -7.02 3.01 -6.29
C PHE A 221 -7.22 2.78 -7.80
N ILE A 222 -8.46 2.87 -8.26
CA ILE A 222 -8.78 2.76 -9.69
C ILE A 222 -8.39 4.07 -10.38
N ASP A 223 -7.48 4.00 -11.34
CA ASP A 223 -6.89 5.17 -12.01
C ASP A 223 -6.38 6.24 -11.00
N ASP A 224 -6.59 7.52 -11.27
CA ASP A 224 -6.25 8.66 -10.40
C ASP A 224 -7.41 9.05 -9.45
N THR A 225 -8.28 8.10 -9.11
CA THR A 225 -9.39 8.33 -8.17
C THR A 225 -8.99 7.98 -6.73
N ASN A 226 -9.91 8.19 -5.79
CA ASN A 226 -9.80 7.64 -4.43
C ASN A 226 -10.73 6.43 -4.19
N VAL A 227 -11.24 5.82 -5.27
CA VAL A 227 -12.02 4.56 -5.20
C VAL A 227 -11.04 3.39 -5.10
N ILE A 228 -11.18 2.60 -4.05
CA ILE A 228 -10.28 1.47 -3.76
C ILE A 228 -10.70 0.27 -4.61
N GLY A 229 -9.88 -0.11 -5.60
CA GLY A 229 -10.08 -1.35 -6.35
C GLY A 229 -9.72 -2.59 -5.52
N GLY A 230 -8.71 -2.47 -4.68
CA GLY A 230 -8.29 -3.55 -3.78
C GLY A 230 -7.18 -3.15 -2.84
N VAL A 231 -6.79 -4.07 -1.98
CA VAL A 231 -5.67 -3.93 -1.04
C VAL A 231 -4.50 -4.81 -1.46
N THR A 232 -3.29 -4.33 -1.30
CA THR A 232 -2.07 -5.10 -1.57
C THR A 232 -2.04 -6.33 -0.69
N SER A 233 -1.90 -7.52 -1.29
CA SER A 233 -2.09 -8.82 -0.62
C SER A 233 -0.86 -9.72 -0.70
N PHE A 234 -0.38 -10.03 -1.90
CA PHE A 234 0.71 -11.00 -2.07
C PHE A 234 1.66 -10.64 -3.22
N GLY A 235 2.87 -11.18 -3.13
CA GLY A 235 3.85 -11.18 -4.22
C GLY A 235 4.05 -12.57 -4.82
N LEU A 236 4.35 -12.65 -6.12
CA LEU A 236 4.65 -13.94 -6.77
C LEU A 236 6.11 -14.38 -6.58
N ASN A 237 6.95 -13.51 -6.05
CA ASN A 237 8.37 -13.81 -5.79
C ASN A 237 8.93 -12.93 -4.66
N GLY A 238 10.08 -13.33 -4.12
CA GLY A 238 10.71 -12.66 -2.97
C GLY A 238 11.45 -11.37 -3.29
N ASN A 239 11.53 -10.94 -4.55
CA ASN A 239 12.18 -9.68 -4.96
C ASN A 239 11.22 -8.65 -5.54
N CYS A 240 9.92 -8.85 -5.37
CA CYS A 240 8.83 -7.96 -5.77
C CYS A 240 8.83 -7.57 -7.27
N ALA A 241 9.41 -8.40 -8.15
CA ALA A 241 9.53 -8.10 -9.58
C ALA A 241 8.42 -8.77 -10.41
N GLY A 242 8.03 -8.11 -11.48
CA GLY A 242 7.10 -8.63 -12.50
C GLY A 242 5.64 -8.32 -12.20
N THR A 243 5.06 -8.88 -11.14
CA THR A 243 3.66 -8.68 -10.77
C THR A 243 3.45 -8.68 -9.26
N GLY A 244 2.56 -7.80 -8.80
CA GLY A 244 2.01 -7.77 -7.44
C GLY A 244 0.57 -8.29 -7.40
N GLY A 245 0.20 -8.99 -6.35
CA GLY A 245 -1.15 -9.49 -6.11
C GLY A 245 -1.96 -8.53 -5.23
N VAL A 246 -3.17 -8.23 -5.66
CA VAL A 246 -4.10 -7.32 -4.99
C VAL A 246 -5.40 -8.05 -4.72
N TYR A 247 -5.85 -8.08 -3.46
CA TYR A 247 -7.16 -8.60 -3.12
C TYR A 247 -8.25 -7.58 -3.45
N ARG A 248 -9.28 -7.99 -4.17
CA ARG A 248 -10.40 -7.13 -4.62
C ARG A 248 -11.30 -6.79 -3.45
N VAL A 249 -11.74 -5.52 -3.38
CA VAL A 249 -12.67 -5.05 -2.33
C VAL A 249 -14.11 -4.93 -2.85
N ASP A 250 -14.33 -5.08 -4.16
CA ASP A 250 -15.64 -4.92 -4.78
C ASP A 250 -16.54 -6.18 -4.75
N LYS A 251 -16.13 -7.22 -4.02
CA LYS A 251 -16.94 -8.44 -3.90
C LYS A 251 -18.06 -8.28 -2.86
N ALA A 252 -19.20 -8.92 -3.14
CA ALA A 252 -20.40 -8.79 -2.32
C ALA A 252 -20.16 -9.18 -0.85
N ASP A 253 -19.40 -10.25 -0.60
CA ASP A 253 -19.14 -10.74 0.75
C ASP A 253 -18.37 -9.73 1.58
N ASP A 254 -17.35 -9.09 0.98
CA ASP A 254 -16.54 -8.05 1.63
C ASP A 254 -17.34 -6.78 1.92
N LEU A 255 -18.09 -6.29 0.91
CA LEU A 255 -18.92 -5.10 1.06
C LEU A 255 -20.04 -5.31 2.08
N ASN A 256 -20.64 -6.51 2.11
CA ASN A 256 -21.65 -6.88 3.10
C ASN A 256 -21.06 -6.95 4.51
N TRP A 257 -19.89 -7.56 4.67
CA TRP A 257 -19.19 -7.60 5.94
C TRP A 257 -18.88 -6.18 6.45
N LEU A 258 -18.28 -5.35 5.61
CA LEU A 258 -17.96 -3.96 5.97
C LEU A 258 -19.21 -3.16 6.36
N ASN A 259 -20.31 -3.31 5.63
CA ASN A 259 -21.56 -2.61 5.92
C ASN A 259 -22.26 -3.15 7.18
N SER A 260 -22.28 -4.47 7.40
CA SER A 260 -22.96 -5.07 8.55
C SER A 260 -22.25 -4.75 9.86
N GLU A 261 -20.93 -4.86 9.89
CA GLU A 261 -20.15 -4.67 11.11
C GLU A 261 -19.79 -3.20 11.37
N PHE A 262 -19.46 -2.44 10.32
CA PHE A 262 -18.89 -1.11 10.43
C PHE A 262 -19.72 -0.01 9.75
N GLY A 263 -20.94 -0.30 9.26
CA GLY A 263 -21.76 0.65 8.49
C GLY A 263 -22.04 1.97 9.22
N LYS A 264 -22.04 1.98 10.57
CA LYS A 264 -22.19 3.23 11.36
C LYS A 264 -20.92 4.09 11.37
N LEU A 265 -19.78 3.53 10.97
CA LEU A 265 -18.48 4.21 10.91
C LEU A 265 -18.12 4.59 9.47
N LEU A 266 -18.79 4.03 8.48
CA LEU A 266 -18.67 4.40 7.07
C LEU A 266 -19.32 5.78 6.82
N PRO A 267 -18.91 6.49 5.73
CA PRO A 267 -19.47 7.79 5.37
C PRO A 267 -20.95 7.75 5.04
#